data_f56b2677ad761e005f32bdc72f8555a9
#
_entry.id   f56b2677ad761e005f32bdc72f8555a9
#
_cell.length_a   1.000
_cell.length_b   1.000
_cell.length_c   1.000
_cell.angle_alpha   90.00
_cell.angle_beta   90.00
_cell.angle_gamma   90.00
#
_symmetry.space_group_name_H-M   'P 1'
#
loop_
_entity.id
_entity.type
_entity.pdbx_description
1 polymer ?
#
loop_
_entity_poly.entity_id
_entity_poly.type
_entity_poly.pdbx_seq_one_letter_code
_entity_poly.pdbx_strand_id
1 'polypeptide(L)'
;MKLFKVVALTVVLIMVVALLVLRMTGLPPGHPSAEDYMTAGRSARPGLWLKGEVVREAVTNWDWVSQFGDAFAENGSELETRTWYGIPHSVTVLLVPRGEELYLMSSAQTFRLGRAFPDGKAWWRNVERDPRVRLKIGGEIYEMTAVLVRDRAEVARLRGGRDPIVRSIDDNGNEYVSEEWHYWRVFQRNIPEYDSGMTAGASD
;
A
#
# COMPACT_ATOMS: atom_id res chain seq x y z
N MET A 1 6.19 -45.53 -7.61
CA MET A 1 5.64 -44.85 -6.39
C MET A 1 6.71 -44.25 -5.47
N LYS A 2 7.81 -44.97 -5.11
CA LYS A 2 8.84 -44.41 -4.19
C LYS A 2 9.57 -43.19 -4.78
N LEU A 3 9.98 -43.25 -6.06
CA LEU A 3 10.67 -42.13 -6.73
C LEU A 3 9.81 -40.85 -6.77
N PHE A 4 8.53 -40.99 -7.10
CA PHE A 4 7.60 -39.82 -7.12
C PHE A 4 7.47 -39.15 -5.74
N LYS A 5 7.39 -39.94 -4.66
CA LYS A 5 7.33 -39.41 -3.27
C LYS A 5 8.61 -38.66 -2.91
N VAL A 6 9.79 -39.21 -3.29
CA VAL A 6 11.08 -38.54 -3.04
C VAL A 6 11.16 -37.23 -3.80
N VAL A 7 10.82 -37.20 -5.09
CA VAL A 7 10.83 -35.97 -5.88
C VAL A 7 9.87 -34.93 -5.30
N ALA A 8 8.64 -35.34 -4.95
CA ALA A 8 7.66 -34.41 -4.35
C ALA A 8 8.17 -33.84 -3.02
N LEU A 9 8.75 -34.66 -2.15
CA LEU A 9 9.31 -34.20 -0.87
C LEU A 9 10.47 -33.22 -1.08
N THR A 10 11.36 -33.52 -2.04
CA THR A 10 12.49 -32.63 -2.37
C THR A 10 11.99 -31.27 -2.88
N VAL A 11 10.97 -31.22 -3.74
CA VAL A 11 10.38 -29.98 -4.25
C VAL A 11 9.77 -29.17 -3.09
N VAL A 12 9.03 -29.83 -2.20
CA VAL A 12 8.46 -29.16 -1.03
C VAL A 12 9.56 -28.59 -0.13
N LEU A 13 10.61 -29.34 0.11
CA LEU A 13 11.75 -28.88 0.93
C LEU A 13 12.42 -27.66 0.30
N ILE A 14 12.67 -27.69 -1.01
CA ILE A 14 13.25 -26.55 -1.75
C ILE A 14 12.35 -25.31 -1.62
N MET A 15 11.03 -25.45 -1.78
CA MET A 15 10.08 -24.34 -1.61
C MET A 15 10.10 -23.77 -0.20
N VAL A 16 10.15 -24.63 0.82
CA VAL A 16 10.22 -24.18 2.22
C VAL A 16 11.52 -23.40 2.47
N VAL A 17 12.65 -23.92 2.01
CA VAL A 17 13.95 -23.24 2.14
C VAL A 17 13.92 -21.89 1.40
N ALA A 18 13.40 -21.85 0.17
CA ALA A 18 13.27 -20.61 -0.59
C ALA A 18 12.40 -19.57 0.13
N LEU A 19 11.27 -19.98 0.71
CA LEU A 19 10.41 -19.10 1.51
C LEU A 19 11.10 -18.60 2.78
N LEU A 20 11.88 -19.43 3.45
CA LEU A 20 12.66 -19.02 4.62
C LEU A 20 13.74 -17.99 4.24
N VAL A 21 14.45 -18.23 3.14
CA VAL A 21 15.43 -17.26 2.62
C VAL A 21 14.75 -15.94 2.27
N LEU A 22 13.64 -15.98 1.52
CA LEU A 22 12.86 -14.78 1.19
C LEU A 22 12.33 -14.06 2.43
N ARG A 23 11.94 -14.80 3.46
CA ARG A 23 11.54 -14.21 4.74
C ARG A 23 12.70 -13.49 5.44
N MET A 24 13.92 -13.98 5.28
CA MET A 24 15.12 -13.36 5.87
C MET A 24 15.61 -12.14 5.07
N THR A 25 15.65 -12.27 3.74
CA THR A 25 16.21 -11.23 2.84
C THR A 25 15.16 -10.21 2.39
N GLY A 26 13.89 -10.59 2.35
CA GLY A 26 12.83 -9.85 1.70
C GLY A 26 12.93 -9.91 0.18
N LEU A 27 11.90 -9.45 -0.49
CA LEU A 27 11.88 -9.20 -1.92
C LEU A 27 11.23 -7.83 -2.13
N PRO A 28 11.97 -6.79 -2.53
CA PRO A 28 11.38 -5.48 -2.76
C PRO A 28 10.38 -5.54 -3.93
N PRO A 29 9.34 -4.71 -3.93
CA PRO A 29 8.44 -4.58 -5.07
C PRO A 29 9.20 -4.05 -6.28
N GLY A 30 8.74 -4.41 -7.48
CA GLY A 30 9.25 -3.81 -8.70
C GLY A 30 8.78 -2.36 -8.81
N HIS A 31 9.72 -1.44 -9.04
CA HIS A 31 9.37 -0.07 -9.38
C HIS A 31 9.00 -0.03 -10.87
N PRO A 32 7.76 0.35 -11.23
CA PRO A 32 7.39 0.49 -12.62
C PRO A 32 8.06 1.72 -13.20
N SER A 33 8.50 1.67 -14.45
CA SER A 33 8.78 2.90 -15.18
C SER A 33 7.45 3.67 -15.37
N ALA A 34 7.55 4.98 -15.65
CA ALA A 34 6.36 5.76 -15.98
C ALA A 34 5.63 5.18 -17.21
N GLU A 35 6.37 4.65 -18.19
CA GLU A 35 5.84 4.01 -19.38
C GLU A 35 5.10 2.70 -19.04
N ASP A 36 5.68 1.83 -18.20
CA ASP A 36 5.03 0.60 -17.75
C ASP A 36 3.74 0.90 -16.98
N TYR A 37 3.76 1.92 -16.12
CA TYR A 37 2.57 2.34 -15.39
C TYR A 37 1.48 2.87 -16.32
N MET A 38 1.84 3.69 -17.28
CA MET A 38 0.91 4.24 -18.28
C MET A 38 0.31 3.16 -19.16
N THR A 39 1.05 2.08 -19.44
CA THR A 39 0.62 0.97 -20.28
C THR A 39 -0.19 -0.07 -19.50
N ALA A 40 0.32 -0.52 -18.34
CA ALA A 40 -0.26 -1.62 -17.57
C ALA A 40 -1.16 -1.16 -16.41
N GLY A 41 -1.09 0.11 -16.01
CA GLY A 41 -1.89 0.68 -14.91
C GLY A 41 -1.56 0.16 -13.51
N ARG A 42 -0.44 -0.57 -13.34
CA ARG A 42 -0.05 -1.19 -12.06
C ARG A 42 1.45 -1.40 -11.95
N SER A 43 1.91 -1.63 -10.71
CA SER A 43 3.30 -2.02 -10.42
C SER A 43 3.70 -3.27 -11.21
N ALA A 44 4.96 -3.31 -11.63
CA ALA A 44 5.49 -4.42 -12.44
C ALA A 44 5.37 -5.77 -11.72
N ARG A 45 5.70 -5.82 -10.42
CA ARG A 45 5.57 -7.03 -9.58
C ARG A 45 5.41 -6.68 -8.10
N PRO A 46 4.63 -7.45 -7.33
CA PRO A 46 4.60 -7.29 -5.87
C PRO A 46 5.92 -7.76 -5.27
N GLY A 47 6.32 -7.12 -4.16
CA GLY A 47 7.36 -7.60 -3.28
C GLY A 47 6.80 -8.47 -2.16
N LEU A 48 7.71 -9.02 -1.34
CA LEU A 48 7.40 -9.86 -0.18
C LEU A 48 8.30 -9.44 0.97
N TRP A 49 7.73 -9.32 2.19
CA TRP A 49 8.47 -9.05 3.43
C TRP A 49 9.44 -7.86 3.34
N LEU A 50 8.92 -6.65 3.43
CA LEU A 50 9.76 -5.45 3.50
C LEU A 50 10.83 -5.58 4.59
N LYS A 51 12.06 -5.18 4.26
CA LYS A 51 13.21 -5.17 5.15
C LYS A 51 13.71 -3.74 5.36
N GLY A 52 14.15 -3.47 6.56
CA GLY A 52 14.67 -2.21 7.03
C GLY A 52 14.68 -2.18 8.56
N GLU A 53 15.33 -1.19 9.12
CA GLU A 53 15.27 -0.91 10.55
C GLU A 53 13.88 -0.38 10.91
N VAL A 54 13.32 -0.85 12.03
CA VAL A 54 11.99 -0.42 12.49
C VAL A 54 12.14 0.80 13.37
N VAL A 55 11.59 1.92 12.91
CA VAL A 55 11.55 3.17 13.68
C VAL A 55 10.53 3.02 14.81
N ARG A 56 10.98 3.31 16.04
CA ARG A 56 10.17 3.20 17.26
C ARG A 56 9.92 4.55 17.92
N GLU A 57 10.56 5.60 17.40
CA GLU A 57 10.34 6.97 17.85
C GLU A 57 9.13 7.57 17.14
N ALA A 58 8.41 8.46 17.86
CA ALA A 58 7.29 9.17 17.29
C ALA A 58 7.75 10.18 16.24
N VAL A 59 7.17 10.12 15.04
CA VAL A 59 7.37 11.14 14.02
C VAL A 59 6.30 12.20 14.18
N THR A 60 6.71 13.42 14.54
CA THR A 60 5.82 14.56 14.79
C THR A 60 5.61 15.43 13.55
N ASN A 61 6.45 15.30 12.53
CA ASN A 61 6.30 15.99 11.25
C ASN A 61 6.72 15.09 10.10
N TRP A 62 5.86 14.91 9.12
CA TRP A 62 6.03 14.04 7.95
C TRP A 62 6.44 14.79 6.68
N ASP A 63 6.64 16.11 6.69
CA ASP A 63 6.89 16.89 5.47
C ASP A 63 8.15 16.45 4.71
N TRP A 64 9.12 15.90 5.42
CA TRP A 64 10.33 15.31 4.84
C TRP A 64 10.05 14.12 3.90
N VAL A 65 8.89 13.46 4.05
CA VAL A 65 8.49 12.32 3.19
C VAL A 65 8.25 12.77 1.75
N SER A 66 8.01 14.05 1.51
CA SER A 66 7.81 14.60 0.15
C SER A 66 8.95 14.26 -0.82
N GLN A 67 10.19 14.11 -0.32
CA GLN A 67 11.34 13.71 -1.13
C GLN A 67 11.27 12.25 -1.64
N PHE A 68 10.41 11.41 -1.05
CA PHE A 68 10.17 10.01 -1.42
C PHE A 68 8.77 9.82 -2.04
N GLY A 69 8.09 10.91 -2.38
CA GLY A 69 6.70 10.89 -2.85
C GLY A 69 6.51 10.40 -4.28
N ASP A 70 7.59 10.23 -5.05
CA ASP A 70 7.52 9.69 -6.40
C ASP A 70 7.51 8.16 -6.37
N ALA A 71 6.37 7.56 -6.69
CA ALA A 71 6.21 6.10 -6.76
C ALA A 71 7.04 5.44 -7.88
N PHE A 72 7.57 6.22 -8.81
CA PHE A 72 8.40 5.76 -9.92
C PHE A 72 9.89 5.87 -9.63
N ALA A 73 10.29 6.62 -8.59
CA ALA A 73 11.67 6.73 -8.18
C ALA A 73 12.17 5.42 -7.54
N GLU A 74 13.43 5.07 -7.76
CA GLU A 74 14.05 3.89 -7.15
C GLU A 74 14.02 3.93 -5.62
N ASN A 75 13.97 5.12 -5.03
CA ASN A 75 13.85 5.37 -3.61
C ASN A 75 12.40 5.68 -3.17
N GLY A 76 11.42 5.39 -4.00
CA GLY A 76 10.00 5.60 -3.70
C GLY A 76 9.54 4.80 -2.48
N SER A 77 8.44 5.25 -1.89
CA SER A 77 7.88 4.61 -0.70
C SER A 77 7.21 3.27 -1.03
N GLU A 78 7.37 2.30 -0.13
CA GLU A 78 6.83 0.96 -0.27
C GLU A 78 5.83 0.66 0.85
N LEU A 79 4.72 -0.02 0.51
CA LEU A 79 3.67 -0.44 1.44
C LEU A 79 3.62 -1.96 1.52
N GLU A 80 3.76 -2.52 2.71
CA GLU A 80 3.49 -3.93 2.99
C GLU A 80 2.12 -4.09 3.65
N THR A 81 1.32 -5.01 3.11
CA THR A 81 0.01 -5.38 3.61
C THR A 81 -0.06 -6.88 3.89
N ARG A 82 -0.93 -7.28 4.83
CA ARG A 82 -1.15 -8.69 5.17
C ARG A 82 -2.16 -9.33 4.20
N THR A 83 -1.75 -10.40 3.55
CA THR A 83 -2.66 -11.21 2.73
C THR A 83 -3.50 -12.15 3.61
N TRP A 84 -4.60 -12.68 3.07
CA TRP A 84 -5.45 -13.63 3.78
C TRP A 84 -4.75 -14.97 4.07
N TYR A 85 -3.74 -15.32 3.28
CA TYR A 85 -2.95 -16.55 3.43
C TYR A 85 -1.64 -16.37 4.21
N GLY A 86 -1.44 -15.20 4.83
CA GLY A 86 -0.36 -14.95 5.79
C GLY A 86 1.00 -14.55 5.23
N ILE A 87 1.19 -14.58 3.90
CA ILE A 87 2.42 -14.07 3.27
C ILE A 87 2.22 -12.59 2.95
N PRO A 88 2.96 -11.65 3.58
CA PRO A 88 2.79 -10.23 3.30
C PRO A 88 3.23 -9.89 1.87
N HIS A 89 2.47 -9.02 1.24
CA HIS A 89 2.81 -8.45 -0.06
C HIS A 89 3.17 -6.97 0.09
N SER A 90 4.14 -6.52 -0.68
CA SER A 90 4.50 -5.11 -0.77
C SER A 90 4.34 -4.57 -2.19
N VAL A 91 4.04 -3.28 -2.26
CA VAL A 91 3.88 -2.51 -3.49
C VAL A 91 4.46 -1.12 -3.29
N THR A 92 4.80 -0.45 -4.38
CA THR A 92 5.11 0.99 -4.34
C THR A 92 3.85 1.80 -4.16
N VAL A 93 3.91 2.89 -3.39
CA VAL A 93 2.78 3.75 -3.08
C VAL A 93 3.16 5.22 -3.13
N LEU A 94 2.15 6.06 -3.35
CA LEU A 94 2.28 7.50 -3.20
C LEU A 94 1.90 7.89 -1.77
N LEU A 95 2.74 8.73 -1.15
CA LEU A 95 2.51 9.32 0.16
C LEU A 95 2.25 10.81 0.02
N VAL A 96 1.34 11.31 0.82
CA VAL A 96 0.98 12.73 0.88
C VAL A 96 1.15 13.20 2.33
N PRO A 97 2.28 13.84 2.66
CA PRO A 97 2.50 14.43 3.97
C PRO A 97 1.72 15.75 4.12
N ARG A 98 1.28 16.03 5.34
CA ARG A 98 0.61 17.25 5.75
C ARG A 98 0.99 17.59 7.19
N GLY A 99 2.21 18.04 7.42
CA GLY A 99 2.72 18.32 8.76
C GLY A 99 2.73 17.07 9.64
N GLU A 100 1.91 17.02 10.67
CA GLU A 100 1.79 15.88 11.58
C GLU A 100 1.05 14.68 10.98
N GLU A 101 0.37 14.86 9.86
CA GLU A 101 -0.44 13.82 9.21
C GLU A 101 0.26 13.25 7.97
N LEU A 102 0.14 11.94 7.80
CA LEU A 102 0.61 11.24 6.61
C LEU A 102 -0.54 10.45 5.98
N TYR A 103 -0.64 10.51 4.66
CA TYR A 103 -1.67 9.82 3.90
C TYR A 103 -1.06 8.92 2.83
N LEU A 104 -1.64 7.72 2.68
CA LEU A 104 -1.51 6.92 1.47
C LEU A 104 -2.50 7.47 0.44
N MET A 105 -2.06 7.59 -0.81
CA MET A 105 -2.91 8.02 -1.91
C MET A 105 -2.96 6.94 -2.99
N SER A 106 -4.14 6.70 -3.53
CA SER A 106 -4.30 5.81 -4.66
C SER A 106 -5.52 6.17 -5.48
N SER A 107 -5.44 6.00 -6.81
CA SER A 107 -6.59 6.13 -7.69
C SER A 107 -7.03 4.80 -8.28
N ALA A 108 -8.34 4.65 -8.47
CA ALA A 108 -8.95 3.61 -9.28
C ALA A 108 -9.22 4.19 -10.67
N GLN A 109 -8.41 3.81 -11.64
CA GLN A 109 -8.70 4.08 -13.05
C GLN A 109 -9.54 2.93 -13.59
N THR A 110 -10.86 3.10 -13.63
CA THR A 110 -11.81 2.01 -13.92
C THR A 110 -11.59 1.39 -15.29
N PHE A 111 -11.20 2.18 -16.28
CA PHE A 111 -10.91 1.71 -17.64
C PHE A 111 -9.66 0.82 -17.72
N ARG A 112 -8.71 0.95 -16.77
CA ARG A 112 -7.47 0.14 -16.72
C ARG A 112 -7.58 -1.05 -15.80
N LEU A 113 -8.25 -0.88 -14.65
CA LEU A 113 -8.34 -1.90 -13.63
C LEU A 113 -9.48 -2.89 -13.90
N GLY A 114 -10.47 -2.51 -14.71
CA GLY A 114 -11.67 -3.28 -14.97
C GLY A 114 -12.53 -3.53 -13.72
N ARG A 115 -12.14 -2.95 -12.57
CA ARG A 115 -12.80 -3.09 -11.28
C ARG A 115 -12.66 -1.80 -10.48
N ALA A 116 -13.73 -1.40 -9.80
CA ALA A 116 -13.76 -0.28 -8.89
C ALA A 116 -13.12 -0.61 -7.53
N PHE A 117 -13.00 0.40 -6.66
CA PHE A 117 -12.69 0.20 -5.24
C PHE A 117 -13.79 -0.69 -4.59
N PRO A 118 -13.42 -1.63 -3.71
CA PRO A 118 -12.08 -1.98 -3.21
C PRO A 118 -11.35 -3.06 -4.04
N ASP A 119 -11.94 -3.53 -5.12
CA ASP A 119 -11.50 -4.73 -5.85
C ASP A 119 -10.42 -4.45 -6.92
N GLY A 120 -10.17 -3.19 -7.23
CA GLY A 120 -9.22 -2.79 -8.26
C GLY A 120 -7.77 -3.11 -7.95
N LYS A 121 -7.37 -3.06 -6.68
CA LYS A 121 -6.00 -3.33 -6.23
C LYS A 121 -6.01 -4.29 -5.04
N ALA A 122 -5.15 -5.31 -5.09
CA ALA A 122 -5.10 -6.33 -4.04
C ALA A 122 -4.79 -5.75 -2.64
N TRP A 123 -3.92 -4.74 -2.55
CA TRP A 123 -3.56 -4.13 -1.28
C TRP A 123 -4.75 -3.37 -0.63
N TRP A 124 -5.69 -2.82 -1.39
CA TRP A 124 -6.90 -2.20 -0.84
C TRP A 124 -7.71 -3.20 -0.02
N ARG A 125 -8.00 -4.37 -0.60
CA ARG A 125 -8.70 -5.47 0.10
C ARG A 125 -7.93 -5.97 1.32
N ASN A 126 -6.61 -5.98 1.23
CA ASN A 126 -5.77 -6.37 2.36
C ASN A 126 -5.93 -5.39 3.53
N VAL A 127 -5.88 -4.07 3.24
CA VAL A 127 -6.04 -3.01 4.26
C VAL A 127 -7.46 -3.00 4.86
N GLU A 128 -8.50 -3.23 4.06
CA GLU A 128 -9.87 -3.35 4.59
C GLU A 128 -10.03 -4.50 5.57
N ARG A 129 -9.35 -5.62 5.32
CA ARG A 129 -9.38 -6.78 6.21
C ARG A 129 -8.49 -6.63 7.43
N ASP A 130 -7.31 -6.09 7.26
CA ASP A 130 -6.33 -5.84 8.32
C ASP A 130 -5.66 -4.49 8.06
N PRO A 131 -6.02 -3.43 8.81
CA PRO A 131 -5.51 -2.09 8.61
C PRO A 131 -4.06 -1.92 9.05
N ARG A 132 -3.46 -2.94 9.67
CA ARG A 132 -2.06 -2.92 10.07
C ARG A 132 -1.17 -3.06 8.86
N VAL A 133 -0.38 -2.05 8.59
CA VAL A 133 0.53 -1.99 7.45
C VAL A 133 1.94 -1.67 7.91
N ARG A 134 2.91 -1.86 7.04
CA ARG A 134 4.27 -1.36 7.21
C ARG A 134 4.62 -0.50 6.02
N LEU A 135 5.12 0.69 6.29
CA LEU A 135 5.65 1.60 5.28
C LEU A 135 7.16 1.57 5.33
N LYS A 136 7.80 1.45 4.18
CA LYS A 136 9.24 1.68 4.05
C LYS A 136 9.45 3.01 3.36
N ILE A 137 10.13 3.93 4.05
CA ILE A 137 10.38 5.30 3.61
C ILE A 137 11.85 5.60 3.88
N GLY A 138 12.61 5.95 2.84
CA GLY A 138 14.04 6.23 2.99
C GLY A 138 14.88 5.06 3.51
N GLY A 139 14.41 3.81 3.35
CA GLY A 139 15.07 2.59 3.83
C GLY A 139 14.58 2.11 5.20
N GLU A 140 13.92 2.95 5.98
CA GLU A 140 13.39 2.65 7.33
C GLU A 140 11.96 2.15 7.28
N ILE A 141 11.58 1.34 8.27
CA ILE A 141 10.25 0.74 8.39
C ILE A 141 9.45 1.44 9.48
N TYR A 142 8.26 1.88 9.12
CA TYR A 142 7.26 2.46 10.02
C TYR A 142 6.08 1.50 10.13
N GLU A 143 5.79 1.03 11.35
CA GLU A 143 4.61 0.21 11.61
C GLU A 143 3.39 1.13 11.78
N MET A 144 2.40 1.00 10.90
CA MET A 144 1.30 1.95 10.78
C MET A 144 -0.06 1.24 10.84
N THR A 145 -1.09 2.01 11.19
CA THR A 145 -2.50 1.66 10.99
C THR A 145 -3.07 2.57 9.91
N ALA A 146 -3.62 2.02 8.85
CA ALA A 146 -4.20 2.76 7.74
C ALA A 146 -5.72 2.85 7.88
N VAL A 147 -6.27 4.07 7.91
CA VAL A 147 -7.71 4.33 8.04
C VAL A 147 -8.20 5.05 6.80
N LEU A 148 -9.18 4.47 6.11
CA LEU A 148 -9.77 5.08 4.91
C LEU A 148 -10.47 6.39 5.25
N VAL A 149 -10.08 7.47 4.54
CA VAL A 149 -10.76 8.76 4.63
C VAL A 149 -12.08 8.66 3.87
N ARG A 150 -13.19 8.71 4.60
CA ARG A 150 -14.55 8.59 4.04
C ARG A 150 -15.17 9.95 3.75
N ASP A 151 -14.71 11.00 4.40
CA ASP A 151 -15.19 12.36 4.17
C ASP A 151 -14.73 12.86 2.79
N ARG A 152 -15.69 13.05 1.91
CA ARG A 152 -15.46 13.50 0.54
C ARG A 152 -14.88 14.92 0.47
N ALA A 153 -15.23 15.78 1.41
CA ALA A 153 -14.69 17.14 1.49
C ALA A 153 -13.21 17.10 1.90
N GLU A 154 -12.85 16.21 2.82
CA GLU A 154 -11.45 15.99 3.19
C GLU A 154 -10.64 15.44 2.00
N VAL A 155 -11.16 14.44 1.29
CA VAL A 155 -10.50 13.89 0.09
C VAL A 155 -10.31 14.97 -0.99
N ALA A 156 -11.33 15.81 -1.23
CA ALA A 156 -11.21 16.93 -2.17
C ALA A 156 -10.13 17.92 -1.73
N ARG A 157 -10.07 18.26 -0.44
CA ARG A 157 -9.01 19.12 0.13
C ARG A 157 -7.62 18.54 -0.08
N LEU A 158 -7.41 17.23 0.16
CA LEU A 158 -6.15 16.55 -0.07
C LEU A 158 -5.73 16.57 -1.56
N ARG A 159 -6.70 16.63 -2.47
CA ARG A 159 -6.50 16.79 -3.92
C ARG A 159 -6.34 18.24 -4.38
N GLY A 160 -6.20 19.19 -3.49
CA GLY A 160 -6.10 20.61 -3.83
C GLY A 160 -7.43 21.21 -4.34
N GLY A 161 -8.55 20.80 -3.75
CA GLY A 161 -9.91 21.28 -4.07
C GLY A 161 -10.59 20.55 -5.23
N ARG A 162 -9.96 19.54 -5.82
CA ARG A 162 -10.53 18.79 -6.97
C ARG A 162 -11.46 17.67 -6.50
N ASP A 163 -12.56 17.44 -7.23
CA ASP A 163 -13.48 16.31 -6.95
C ASP A 163 -12.71 14.99 -6.94
N PRO A 164 -12.90 14.13 -5.91
CA PRO A 164 -12.30 12.80 -5.88
C PRO A 164 -12.81 11.86 -6.99
N ILE A 165 -13.96 12.15 -7.58
CA ILE A 165 -14.54 11.36 -8.67
C ILE A 165 -14.38 12.12 -9.97
N VAL A 166 -13.62 11.57 -10.91
CA VAL A 166 -13.48 12.08 -12.27
C VAL A 166 -14.43 11.31 -13.18
N ARG A 167 -15.22 12.07 -13.95
CA ARG A 167 -16.16 11.51 -14.92
C ARG A 167 -15.67 11.81 -16.33
N SER A 168 -15.95 10.90 -17.24
CA SER A 168 -15.64 11.02 -18.67
C SER A 168 -16.84 10.56 -19.49
N ILE A 169 -16.85 10.88 -20.77
CA ILE A 169 -17.87 10.44 -21.71
C ILE A 169 -17.22 9.41 -22.64
N ASP A 170 -17.90 8.29 -22.87
CA ASP A 170 -17.47 7.26 -23.82
C ASP A 170 -17.80 7.64 -25.28
N ASP A 171 -17.34 6.83 -26.22
CA ASP A 171 -17.57 7.05 -27.66
C ASP A 171 -19.06 7.00 -28.08
N ASN A 172 -19.92 6.47 -27.19
CA ASN A 172 -21.38 6.40 -27.40
C ASN A 172 -22.12 7.56 -26.72
N GLY A 173 -21.41 8.50 -26.08
CA GLY A 173 -21.97 9.63 -25.38
C GLY A 173 -22.43 9.34 -23.94
N ASN A 174 -22.13 8.17 -23.37
CA ASN A 174 -22.51 7.82 -21.99
C ASN A 174 -21.49 8.34 -21.00
N GLU A 175 -21.98 8.94 -19.92
CA GLU A 175 -21.12 9.35 -18.79
C GLU A 175 -20.73 8.12 -17.96
N TYR A 176 -19.44 8.04 -17.59
CA TYR A 176 -18.92 7.02 -16.69
C TYR A 176 -17.86 7.58 -15.74
N VAL A 177 -17.66 6.93 -14.59
CA VAL A 177 -16.56 7.27 -13.67
C VAL A 177 -15.26 6.73 -14.24
N SER A 178 -14.39 7.63 -14.72
CA SER A 178 -13.10 7.26 -15.31
C SER A 178 -12.01 7.05 -14.25
N GLU A 179 -12.08 7.79 -13.15
CA GLU A 179 -11.11 7.70 -12.08
C GLU A 179 -11.76 8.05 -10.74
N GLU A 180 -11.38 7.33 -9.69
CA GLU A 180 -11.80 7.57 -8.32
C GLU A 180 -10.59 7.59 -7.40
N TRP A 181 -10.47 8.63 -6.57
CA TRP A 181 -9.32 8.85 -5.69
C TRP A 181 -9.66 8.48 -4.25
N HIS A 182 -8.77 7.70 -3.64
CA HIS A 182 -8.88 7.25 -2.26
C HIS A 182 -7.65 7.63 -1.47
N TYR A 183 -7.86 7.99 -0.20
CA TYR A 183 -6.82 8.33 0.75
C TYR A 183 -7.02 7.51 2.02
N TRP A 184 -5.93 7.08 2.61
CA TRP A 184 -5.90 6.48 3.94
C TRP A 184 -4.99 7.33 4.80
N ARG A 185 -5.51 7.83 5.92
CA ARG A 185 -4.69 8.44 6.96
C ARG A 185 -3.94 7.31 7.65
N VAL A 186 -2.64 7.46 7.88
CA VAL A 186 -1.82 6.45 8.53
C VAL A 186 -1.34 6.95 9.87
N PHE A 187 -1.44 6.09 10.88
CA PHE A 187 -1.05 6.38 12.26
C PHE A 187 0.05 5.42 12.66
N GLN A 188 1.13 5.97 13.22
CA GLN A 188 2.25 5.16 13.70
C GLN A 188 1.81 4.33 14.91
N ARG A 189 2.21 3.06 14.96
CA ARG A 189 1.92 2.11 16.04
C ARG A 189 3.17 1.86 16.90
N ASN A 190 2.93 1.27 18.09
CA ASN A 190 3.98 0.79 18.99
C ASN A 190 4.93 1.89 19.49
N ILE A 191 4.40 3.08 19.64
CA ILE A 191 5.11 4.21 20.25
C ILE A 191 4.62 4.34 21.68
N PRO A 192 5.50 4.31 22.69
CA PRO A 192 5.12 4.26 24.10
C PRO A 192 4.17 5.40 24.56
N GLU A 193 4.23 6.53 23.90
CA GLU A 193 3.45 7.73 24.26
C GLU A 193 2.06 7.79 23.60
N TYR A 194 1.85 7.04 22.54
CA TYR A 194 0.60 7.11 21.74
C TYR A 194 -0.48 6.14 22.22
N ASP A 195 -0.14 5.13 23.01
CA ASP A 195 -1.08 4.10 23.50
C ASP A 195 -2.04 4.61 24.57
N SER A 196 -1.78 5.81 25.14
CA SER A 196 -2.59 6.39 26.23
C SER A 196 -3.79 7.23 25.76
N GLY A 197 -3.91 7.55 24.48
CA GLY A 197 -4.93 8.49 23.98
C GLY A 197 -6.04 7.91 23.10
N MET A 198 -5.85 6.75 22.49
CA MET A 198 -6.79 6.24 21.46
C MET A 198 -7.88 5.28 21.98
N THR A 199 -7.84 4.85 23.23
CA THR A 199 -8.88 3.98 23.81
C THR A 199 -10.10 4.73 24.36
N ALA A 200 -10.13 6.06 24.31
CA ALA A 200 -11.20 6.86 24.89
C ALA A 200 -12.29 7.33 23.90
N GLY A 201 -12.20 6.97 22.61
CA GLY A 201 -13.09 7.50 21.56
C GLY A 201 -13.98 6.49 20.83
N ALA A 202 -14.11 5.24 21.30
CA ALA A 202 -14.92 4.22 20.64
C ALA A 202 -16.10 3.75 21.51
N SER A 203 -16.78 4.68 22.17
CA SER A 203 -18.08 4.42 22.79
C SER A 203 -18.89 5.71 22.77
N ASP A 204 -19.71 5.85 21.68
CA ASP A 204 -21.11 6.31 21.69
C ASP A 204 -21.68 6.22 20.27
#